data_cebfa8f11c3b6a980f0d858215b94fc8
#
_entry.id   cebfa8f11c3b6a980f0d858215b94fc8
#
_cell.length_a   1.000
_cell.length_b   1.000
_cell.length_c   1.000
_cell.angle_alpha   90.00
_cell.angle_beta   90.00
_cell.angle_gamma   90.00
#
_symmetry.space_group_name_H-M   'P 1'
#
loop_
_entity.id
_entity.type
_entity.pdbx_description
1 polymer ?
#
loop_
_entity_poly.entity_id
_entity_poly.type
_entity_poly.pdbx_seq_one_letter_code
_entity_poly.pdbx_strand_id
1 'polypeptide(L)'
;LYVPMGDGGSGGDPGNRAQNGQELLGKILRLDINTENAPYLIPADNPFVSFSTVKPEIWALGLRNPWRISFTKGGDLYIADVGQDKMEEINFHAANDNSGLNYGWRCKEGTDNYNTNGCGDLSRFTNPIHTYLHSSSNGCSVTGGHVYEGSMESLKGKYFFGDFCSGKMWWLTNVSGVVNTE
;
A
#
# COMPACT_ATOMS: atom_id res chain seq x y z
N LEU A 1 11.79 2.72 10.69
CA LEU A 1 10.61 3.55 10.44
C LEU A 1 10.08 3.33 9.03
N TYR A 2 8.78 3.11 8.88
CA TYR A 2 8.11 3.08 7.58
C TYR A 2 7.28 4.36 7.41
N VAL A 3 7.38 4.99 6.24
CA VAL A 3 6.70 6.25 5.94
C VAL A 3 5.91 6.11 4.65
N PRO A 4 4.56 6.09 4.72
CA PRO A 4 3.72 6.13 3.53
C PRO A 4 3.70 7.54 2.93
N MET A 5 3.88 7.62 1.62
CA MET A 5 3.91 8.87 0.87
C MET A 5 2.91 8.79 -0.29
N GLY A 6 1.93 9.68 -0.32
CA GLY A 6 1.03 9.85 -1.46
C GLY A 6 1.75 10.32 -2.73
N ASP A 7 1.06 10.29 -3.86
CA ASP A 7 1.60 10.64 -5.20
C ASP A 7 1.82 12.14 -5.43
N GLY A 8 1.46 12.97 -4.45
CA GLY A 8 1.59 14.42 -4.50
C GLY A 8 0.38 15.14 -5.08
N GLY A 9 -0.72 14.42 -5.35
CA GLY A 9 -1.99 14.99 -5.78
C GLY A 9 -2.06 15.32 -7.28
N SER A 10 -3.03 16.17 -7.64
CA SER A 10 -3.33 16.57 -9.04
C SER A 10 -3.97 15.46 -9.87
N GLY A 11 -4.92 14.71 -9.31
CA GLY A 11 -5.76 13.71 -9.99
C GLY A 11 -5.06 12.87 -11.08
N GLY A 12 -4.97 11.55 -10.90
CA GLY A 12 -4.38 10.65 -11.90
C GLY A 12 -2.87 10.69 -12.03
N ASP A 13 -2.14 11.26 -11.06
CA ASP A 13 -0.66 11.35 -11.04
C ASP A 13 -0.07 11.76 -12.41
N PRO A 14 -0.31 12.99 -12.90
CA PRO A 14 0.11 13.42 -14.24
C PRO A 14 1.64 13.35 -14.44
N GLY A 15 2.40 13.46 -13.35
CA GLY A 15 3.85 13.32 -13.35
C GLY A 15 4.37 11.89 -13.35
N ASN A 16 3.49 10.88 -13.24
CA ASN A 16 3.85 9.47 -13.07
C ASN A 16 4.85 9.25 -11.94
N ARG A 17 4.69 10.00 -10.84
CA ARG A 17 5.62 9.99 -9.70
C ARG A 17 5.62 8.66 -8.99
N ALA A 18 4.44 8.03 -8.87
CA ALA A 18 4.30 6.73 -8.21
C ALA A 18 5.15 5.64 -8.87
N GLN A 19 5.38 5.70 -10.18
CA GLN A 19 6.22 4.77 -10.94
C GLN A 19 7.67 5.25 -11.10
N ASN A 20 7.97 6.52 -10.77
CA ASN A 20 9.32 7.05 -10.90
C ASN A 20 10.18 6.67 -9.67
N GLY A 21 11.16 5.80 -9.86
CA GLY A 21 12.10 5.39 -8.80
C GLY A 21 13.01 6.51 -8.27
N GLN A 22 13.11 7.64 -8.95
CA GLN A 22 13.90 8.81 -8.51
C GLN A 22 13.07 9.81 -7.67
N GLU A 23 11.80 9.52 -7.45
CA GLU A 23 10.88 10.31 -6.63
C GLU A 23 10.47 9.53 -5.38
N LEU A 24 10.25 10.23 -4.28
CA LEU A 24 9.78 9.60 -3.03
C LEU A 24 8.25 9.59 -2.88
N LEU A 25 7.54 10.22 -3.82
CA LEU A 25 6.07 10.28 -3.84
C LEU A 25 5.46 9.00 -4.43
N GLY A 26 4.31 8.58 -3.91
CA GLY A 26 3.63 7.33 -4.30
C GLY A 26 4.38 6.07 -3.83
N LYS A 27 4.93 6.10 -2.61
CA LYS A 27 5.86 5.10 -2.06
C LYS A 27 5.55 4.72 -0.62
N ILE A 28 6.06 3.58 -0.21
CA ILE A 28 6.44 3.34 1.19
C ILE A 28 7.95 3.47 1.29
N LEU A 29 8.42 4.33 2.17
CA LEU A 29 9.83 4.48 2.49
C LEU A 29 10.17 3.67 3.74
N ARG A 30 11.38 3.09 3.78
CA ARG A 30 11.90 2.42 4.98
C ARG A 30 13.24 3.02 5.36
N LEU A 31 13.29 3.57 6.57
CA LEU A 31 14.42 4.33 7.10
C LEU A 31 14.83 3.77 8.45
N ASP A 32 16.13 3.71 8.73
CA ASP A 32 16.64 3.51 10.07
C ASP A 32 16.88 4.88 10.72
N ILE A 33 16.13 5.15 11.76
CA ILE A 33 16.22 6.41 12.53
C ILE A 33 17.04 6.25 13.81
N ASN A 34 17.60 5.08 14.06
CA ASN A 34 18.44 4.81 15.22
C ASN A 34 19.90 5.21 14.93
N THR A 35 20.13 6.52 14.81
CA THR A 35 21.42 7.11 14.46
C THR A 35 21.64 8.42 15.21
N GLU A 36 22.89 8.72 15.58
CA GLU A 36 23.28 9.96 16.25
C GLU A 36 23.89 10.98 15.29
N ASN A 37 24.42 10.54 14.15
CA ASN A 37 25.28 11.35 13.28
C ASN A 37 24.66 11.69 11.91
N ALA A 38 23.44 11.26 11.65
CA ALA A 38 22.72 11.53 10.40
C ALA A 38 21.22 11.64 10.69
N PRO A 39 20.42 12.30 9.84
CA PRO A 39 18.97 12.35 10.01
C PRO A 39 18.32 10.96 9.93
N TYR A 40 18.88 10.05 9.16
CA TYR A 40 18.51 8.63 9.04
C TYR A 40 19.61 7.85 8.32
N LEU A 41 19.55 6.53 8.39
CA LEU A 41 20.34 5.60 7.57
C LEU A 41 19.41 4.78 6.68
N ILE A 42 19.97 4.21 5.62
CA ILE A 42 19.25 3.27 4.76
C ILE A 42 19.51 1.85 5.30
N PRO A 43 18.45 1.08 5.66
CA PRO A 43 18.63 -0.33 5.99
C PRO A 43 19.30 -1.09 4.85
N ALA A 44 20.34 -1.86 5.16
CA ALA A 44 21.13 -2.57 4.16
C ALA A 44 20.32 -3.64 3.40
N ASP A 45 19.20 -4.07 3.97
CA ASP A 45 18.25 -5.02 3.40
C ASP A 45 17.03 -4.35 2.73
N ASN A 46 17.08 -3.03 2.45
CA ASN A 46 16.09 -2.41 1.59
C ASN A 46 16.19 -2.97 0.16
N PRO A 47 15.05 -3.20 -0.51
CA PRO A 47 15.03 -3.94 -1.77
C PRO A 47 15.79 -3.25 -2.91
N PHE A 48 15.96 -1.94 -2.85
CA PHE A 48 16.53 -1.16 -3.95
C PHE A 48 17.92 -0.58 -3.67
N VAL A 49 18.61 -0.97 -2.59
CA VAL A 49 19.94 -0.43 -2.24
C VAL A 49 21.00 -0.62 -3.33
N SER A 50 20.86 -1.64 -4.17
CA SER A 50 21.79 -1.94 -5.27
C SER A 50 21.36 -1.38 -6.63
N PHE A 51 20.25 -0.64 -6.70
CA PHE A 51 19.68 -0.15 -7.95
C PHE A 51 19.96 1.34 -8.14
N SER A 52 20.71 1.73 -9.16
CA SER A 52 20.98 3.14 -9.46
C SER A 52 19.76 3.92 -9.98
N THR A 53 18.72 3.22 -10.44
CA THR A 53 17.49 3.79 -11.00
C THR A 53 16.37 3.95 -9.99
N VAL A 54 16.56 3.52 -8.75
CA VAL A 54 15.57 3.62 -7.67
C VAL A 54 16.28 4.14 -6.42
N LYS A 55 15.67 5.12 -5.74
CA LYS A 55 16.20 5.64 -4.48
C LYS A 55 16.20 4.57 -3.40
N PRO A 56 17.30 4.43 -2.63
CA PRO A 56 17.46 3.35 -1.66
C PRO A 56 16.54 3.46 -0.44
N GLU A 57 15.90 4.61 -0.20
CA GLU A 57 14.86 4.80 0.82
C GLU A 57 13.59 4.03 0.51
N ILE A 58 13.35 3.74 -0.78
CA ILE A 58 12.10 3.12 -1.24
C ILE A 58 12.07 1.65 -0.82
N TRP A 59 10.96 1.25 -0.20
CA TRP A 59 10.66 -0.13 0.17
C TRP A 59 9.58 -0.74 -0.73
N ALA A 60 8.57 0.06 -1.12
CA ALA A 60 7.56 -0.30 -2.10
C ALA A 60 7.12 0.93 -2.90
N LEU A 61 6.59 0.73 -4.10
CA LEU A 61 6.19 1.80 -5.00
C LEU A 61 4.83 1.54 -5.66
N GLY A 62 4.31 2.55 -6.38
CA GLY A 62 3.06 2.41 -7.12
C GLY A 62 1.82 2.56 -6.24
N LEU A 63 1.85 3.49 -5.27
CA LEU A 63 0.74 3.83 -4.39
C LEU A 63 0.20 5.22 -4.75
N ARG A 64 -1.10 5.41 -4.55
CA ARG A 64 -1.76 6.70 -4.80
C ARG A 64 -1.81 7.59 -3.56
N ASN A 65 -2.48 7.12 -2.54
CA ASN A 65 -2.67 7.82 -1.27
C ASN A 65 -2.78 6.80 -0.13
N PRO A 66 -1.67 6.17 0.26
CA PRO A 66 -1.63 5.17 1.33
C PRO A 66 -1.96 5.86 2.67
N TRP A 67 -3.26 5.92 2.98
CA TRP A 67 -3.80 6.69 4.09
C TRP A 67 -3.41 6.12 5.44
N ARG A 68 -3.50 4.79 5.58
CA ARG A 68 -3.10 4.08 6.79
C ARG A 68 -2.38 2.79 6.45
N ILE A 69 -1.27 2.59 7.14
CA ILE A 69 -0.55 1.32 7.13
C ILE A 69 -0.53 0.73 8.54
N SER A 70 -0.54 -0.58 8.64
CA SER A 70 -0.44 -1.26 9.93
C SER A 70 0.26 -2.61 9.80
N PHE A 71 1.15 -2.88 10.75
CA PHE A 71 1.84 -4.16 10.85
C PHE A 71 1.11 -5.10 11.81
N THR A 72 1.10 -6.39 11.46
CA THR A 72 0.81 -7.45 12.42
C THR A 72 2.01 -7.67 13.35
N LYS A 73 1.83 -8.38 14.46
CA LYS A 73 2.95 -8.84 15.30
C LYS A 73 3.92 -9.75 14.53
N GLY A 74 3.43 -10.43 13.50
CA GLY A 74 4.26 -11.27 12.62
C GLY A 74 5.08 -10.47 11.60
N GLY A 75 4.82 -9.17 11.45
CA GLY A 75 5.51 -8.29 10.52
C GLY A 75 4.83 -8.12 9.17
N ASP A 76 3.71 -8.79 8.92
CA ASP A 76 2.93 -8.53 7.69
C ASP A 76 2.36 -7.12 7.70
N LEU A 77 2.38 -6.47 6.55
CA LEU A 77 1.90 -5.09 6.39
C LEU A 77 0.62 -5.05 5.57
N TYR A 78 -0.39 -4.38 6.11
CA TYR A 78 -1.60 -3.96 5.42
C TYR A 78 -1.52 -2.48 5.07
N ILE A 79 -1.89 -2.15 3.84
CA ILE A 79 -1.85 -0.78 3.31
C ILE A 79 -3.24 -0.46 2.75
N ALA A 80 -3.92 0.51 3.34
CA ALA A 80 -5.15 1.07 2.79
C ALA A 80 -4.78 2.23 1.87
N ASP A 81 -4.95 2.03 0.58
CA ASP A 81 -4.60 3.01 -0.45
C ASP A 81 -5.87 3.57 -1.10
N VAL A 82 -6.08 4.86 -0.93
CA VAL A 82 -7.29 5.55 -1.43
C VAL A 82 -7.22 5.68 -2.95
N GLY A 83 -8.21 5.13 -3.62
CA GLY A 83 -8.34 5.14 -5.07
C GLY A 83 -8.67 6.51 -5.67
N GLN A 84 -8.70 6.60 -6.99
CA GLN A 84 -8.90 7.86 -7.70
C GLN A 84 -10.39 8.13 -7.98
N ASP A 85 -11.00 7.29 -8.81
CA ASP A 85 -12.34 7.53 -9.36
C ASP A 85 -13.28 6.34 -9.21
N LYS A 86 -12.74 5.13 -9.04
CA LYS A 86 -13.52 3.90 -9.22
C LYS A 86 -13.41 2.91 -8.08
N MET A 87 -12.22 2.66 -7.54
CA MET A 87 -11.98 1.61 -6.56
C MET A 87 -11.11 2.07 -5.41
N GLU A 88 -11.50 1.63 -4.22
CA GLU A 88 -10.64 1.62 -3.04
C GLU A 88 -9.92 0.28 -2.93
N GLU A 89 -8.74 0.25 -2.30
CA GLU A 89 -7.95 -0.97 -2.22
C GLU A 89 -7.25 -1.17 -0.87
N ILE A 90 -7.13 -2.45 -0.50
CA ILE A 90 -6.26 -2.92 0.57
C ILE A 90 -5.14 -3.72 -0.06
N ASN A 91 -3.95 -3.23 0.08
CA ASN A 91 -2.72 -3.91 -0.33
C ASN A 91 -2.11 -4.68 0.85
N PHE A 92 -1.33 -5.70 0.52
CA PHE A 92 -0.68 -6.56 1.49
C PHE A 92 0.79 -6.78 1.13
N HIS A 93 1.65 -6.82 2.14
CA HIS A 93 3.05 -7.15 2.01
C HIS A 93 3.45 -8.15 3.09
N ALA A 94 3.84 -9.33 2.69
CA ALA A 94 4.23 -10.38 3.64
C ALA A 94 5.54 -10.02 4.36
N ALA A 95 5.65 -10.37 5.63
CA ALA A 95 6.79 -10.04 6.49
C ALA A 95 8.16 -10.51 5.96
N ASN A 96 8.16 -11.60 5.20
CA ASN A 96 9.36 -12.22 4.63
C ASN A 96 9.61 -11.85 3.16
N ASP A 97 8.83 -10.93 2.59
CA ASP A 97 9.01 -10.47 1.22
C ASP A 97 9.82 -9.17 1.19
N ASN A 98 11.04 -9.24 0.68
CA ASN A 98 11.92 -8.10 0.46
C ASN A 98 12.11 -7.80 -1.03
N SER A 99 11.16 -8.19 -1.89
CA SER A 99 11.31 -8.07 -3.34
C SER A 99 11.11 -6.64 -3.89
N GLY A 100 10.60 -5.71 -3.09
CA GLY A 100 10.32 -4.35 -3.53
C GLY A 100 9.07 -4.27 -4.40
N LEU A 101 7.90 -4.54 -3.81
CA LEU A 101 6.63 -4.63 -4.50
C LEU A 101 6.23 -3.32 -5.18
N ASN A 102 5.57 -3.45 -6.35
CA ASN A 102 4.96 -2.33 -7.07
C ASN A 102 3.46 -2.57 -7.19
N TYR A 103 2.66 -1.74 -6.50
CA TYR A 103 1.20 -1.86 -6.45
C TYR A 103 0.46 -1.26 -7.65
N GLY A 104 1.19 -0.65 -8.60
CA GLY A 104 0.69 -0.38 -9.93
C GLY A 104 0.13 1.00 -10.20
N TRP A 105 -0.14 1.86 -9.21
CA TRP A 105 -0.56 3.23 -9.47
C TRP A 105 0.53 3.99 -10.25
N ARG A 106 0.24 4.78 -11.29
CA ARG A 106 -1.08 5.11 -11.88
C ARG A 106 -1.50 4.17 -13.02
N CYS A 107 -0.75 3.13 -13.31
CA CYS A 107 -1.07 2.21 -14.41
C CYS A 107 -2.35 1.44 -14.11
N LYS A 108 -2.60 1.18 -12.85
CA LYS A 108 -3.78 0.49 -12.31
C LYS A 108 -4.46 1.32 -11.24
N GLU A 109 -5.78 1.09 -11.08
CA GLU A 109 -6.59 1.46 -9.93
C GLU A 109 -7.31 0.20 -9.46
N GLY A 110 -6.95 -0.30 -8.29
CA GLY A 110 -7.37 -1.63 -7.86
C GLY A 110 -6.87 -2.71 -8.83
N THR A 111 -7.77 -3.54 -9.31
CA THR A 111 -7.47 -4.57 -10.32
C THR A 111 -7.59 -4.09 -11.75
N ASP A 112 -8.15 -2.90 -12.00
CA ASP A 112 -8.41 -2.37 -13.33
C ASP A 112 -7.23 -1.55 -13.86
N ASN A 113 -7.16 -1.44 -15.18
CA ASN A 113 -6.23 -0.53 -15.83
C ASN A 113 -6.76 0.90 -15.73
N TYR A 114 -5.89 1.85 -15.32
CA TYR A 114 -6.21 3.28 -15.25
C TYR A 114 -5.51 4.05 -16.38
N ASN A 115 -4.26 4.38 -16.24
CA ASN A 115 -3.47 5.05 -17.28
C ASN A 115 -2.22 4.24 -17.61
N THR A 116 -2.31 3.45 -18.66
CA THR A 116 -1.26 2.48 -19.02
C THR A 116 -0.12 3.07 -19.87
N ASN A 117 -0.15 4.39 -20.15
CA ASN A 117 0.91 5.02 -20.94
C ASN A 117 2.25 4.97 -20.22
N GLY A 118 3.23 4.31 -20.85
CA GLY A 118 4.58 4.15 -20.32
C GLY A 118 4.72 3.08 -19.24
N CYS A 119 3.70 2.27 -18.99
CA CYS A 119 3.70 1.29 -17.90
C CYS A 119 4.44 -0.01 -18.19
N GLY A 120 4.67 -0.32 -19.47
CA GLY A 120 5.28 -1.59 -19.87
C GLY A 120 4.39 -2.79 -19.57
N ASP A 121 4.99 -3.89 -19.12
CA ASP A 121 4.27 -5.11 -18.77
C ASP A 121 3.49 -4.92 -17.46
N LEU A 122 2.15 -5.01 -17.54
CA LEU A 122 1.25 -4.83 -16.40
C LEU A 122 1.20 -6.04 -15.48
N SER A 123 1.67 -7.21 -15.90
CA SER A 123 1.70 -8.43 -15.10
C SER A 123 2.71 -8.35 -13.93
N ARG A 124 3.64 -7.41 -13.98
CA ARG A 124 4.63 -7.17 -12.93
C ARG A 124 4.08 -6.49 -11.68
N PHE A 125 2.86 -5.95 -11.75
CA PHE A 125 2.26 -5.25 -10.63
C PHE A 125 1.61 -6.22 -9.65
N THR A 126 1.76 -5.92 -8.38
CA THR A 126 1.13 -6.66 -7.29
C THR A 126 -0.31 -6.20 -7.15
N ASN A 127 -1.26 -7.11 -7.32
CA ASN A 127 -2.66 -6.79 -7.12
C ASN A 127 -2.99 -6.60 -5.62
N PRO A 128 -3.95 -5.72 -5.30
CA PRO A 128 -4.50 -5.64 -3.95
C PRO A 128 -5.16 -6.96 -3.53
N ILE A 129 -5.17 -7.23 -2.23
CA ILE A 129 -5.86 -8.40 -1.67
C ILE A 129 -7.37 -8.18 -1.55
N HIS A 130 -7.82 -6.94 -1.55
CA HIS A 130 -9.23 -6.58 -1.52
C HIS A 130 -9.45 -5.24 -2.21
N THR A 131 -10.57 -5.14 -2.94
CA THR A 131 -11.04 -3.88 -3.54
C THR A 131 -12.55 -3.74 -3.35
N TYR A 132 -13.04 -2.49 -3.34
CA TYR A 132 -14.46 -2.19 -3.44
C TYR A 132 -14.70 -0.98 -4.33
N LEU A 133 -15.81 -1.02 -5.08
CA LEU A 133 -16.18 0.07 -5.98
C LEU A 133 -16.70 1.29 -5.22
N HIS A 134 -16.38 2.47 -5.70
CA HIS A 134 -17.05 3.71 -5.28
C HIS A 134 -18.55 3.62 -5.54
N SER A 135 -19.33 3.89 -4.52
CA SER A 135 -20.79 3.96 -4.60
C SER A 135 -21.36 4.64 -3.37
N SER A 136 -22.61 5.08 -3.45
CA SER A 136 -23.34 5.62 -2.29
C SER A 136 -23.50 4.60 -1.16
N SER A 137 -23.44 3.31 -1.48
CA SER A 137 -23.55 2.23 -0.49
C SER A 137 -22.22 1.77 0.07
N ASN A 138 -21.12 1.78 -0.70
CA ASN A 138 -19.83 1.27 -0.26
C ASN A 138 -18.90 2.38 0.25
N GLY A 139 -19.02 3.58 -0.31
CA GLY A 139 -18.15 4.70 0.04
C GLY A 139 -17.20 5.08 -1.07
N CYS A 140 -16.18 5.87 -0.73
CA CYS A 140 -15.28 6.48 -1.70
C CYS A 140 -13.89 6.83 -1.13
N SER A 141 -13.57 6.42 0.07
CA SER A 141 -12.27 6.72 0.71
C SER A 141 -11.98 5.75 1.84
N VAL A 142 -11.17 4.75 1.55
CA VAL A 142 -10.73 3.77 2.54
C VAL A 142 -9.87 4.44 3.62
N THR A 143 -10.22 4.23 4.89
CA THR A 143 -9.43 4.74 6.02
C THR A 143 -8.44 3.72 6.57
N GLY A 144 -8.59 2.45 6.19
CA GLY A 144 -7.78 1.37 6.74
C GLY A 144 -8.05 1.11 8.23
N GLY A 145 -7.18 0.33 8.84
CA GLY A 145 -7.31 -0.07 10.24
C GLY A 145 -6.19 -0.98 10.70
N HIS A 146 -6.55 -2.02 11.47
CA HIS A 146 -5.58 -2.93 12.09
C HIS A 146 -6.07 -4.38 12.13
N VAL A 147 -5.12 -5.32 12.15
CA VAL A 147 -5.43 -6.71 12.50
C VAL A 147 -5.70 -6.80 14.00
N TYR A 148 -6.80 -7.46 14.37
CA TYR A 148 -7.07 -7.74 15.76
C TYR A 148 -6.18 -8.91 16.26
N GLU A 149 -5.35 -8.61 17.23
CA GLU A 149 -4.42 -9.56 17.86
C GLU A 149 -4.61 -9.66 19.38
N GLY A 150 -5.81 -9.30 19.85
CA GLY A 150 -6.19 -9.37 21.25
C GLY A 150 -6.70 -10.76 21.68
N SER A 151 -7.38 -10.81 22.82
CA SER A 151 -7.82 -12.06 23.46
C SER A 151 -9.16 -12.63 22.96
N MET A 152 -9.93 -11.87 22.16
CA MET A 152 -11.20 -12.37 21.61
C MET A 152 -10.93 -13.28 20.39
N GLU A 153 -11.00 -14.57 20.60
CA GLU A 153 -10.66 -15.57 19.56
C GLU A 153 -11.50 -15.42 18.28
N SER A 154 -12.77 -15.03 18.39
CA SER A 154 -13.65 -14.82 17.22
C SER A 154 -13.23 -13.66 16.31
N LEU A 155 -12.40 -12.74 16.80
CA LEU A 155 -11.91 -11.59 16.04
C LEU A 155 -10.44 -11.72 15.64
N LYS A 156 -9.71 -12.64 16.23
CA LYS A 156 -8.28 -12.80 16.07
C LYS A 156 -7.88 -13.07 14.62
N GLY A 157 -6.89 -12.32 14.12
CA GLY A 157 -6.41 -12.40 12.75
C GLY A 157 -7.26 -11.67 11.71
N LYS A 158 -8.37 -11.04 12.12
CA LYS A 158 -9.20 -10.22 11.25
C LYS A 158 -8.61 -8.81 11.12
N TYR A 159 -8.38 -8.36 9.90
CA TYR A 159 -8.04 -6.97 9.61
C TYR A 159 -9.32 -6.15 9.50
N PHE A 160 -9.55 -5.26 10.45
CA PHE A 160 -10.67 -4.34 10.44
C PHE A 160 -10.31 -3.07 9.71
N PHE A 161 -11.18 -2.60 8.83
CA PHE A 161 -11.00 -1.35 8.11
C PHE A 161 -12.34 -0.64 7.90
N GLY A 162 -12.29 0.65 7.63
CA GLY A 162 -13.48 1.46 7.42
C GLY A 162 -13.36 2.34 6.19
N ASP A 163 -14.49 2.96 5.82
CA ASP A 163 -14.58 3.97 4.76
C ASP A 163 -15.09 5.29 5.34
N PHE A 164 -14.43 6.37 4.97
CA PHE A 164 -14.75 7.72 5.47
C PHE A 164 -16.09 8.25 4.96
N CYS A 165 -16.43 7.97 3.70
CA CYS A 165 -17.61 8.52 3.05
C CYS A 165 -18.91 7.84 3.53
N SER A 166 -18.87 6.51 3.66
CA SER A 166 -20.04 5.72 4.04
C SER A 166 -20.16 5.49 5.54
N GLY A 167 -19.06 5.63 6.29
CA GLY A 167 -18.98 5.27 7.71
C GLY A 167 -19.07 3.76 7.95
N LYS A 168 -19.02 2.95 6.92
CA LYS A 168 -19.04 1.48 7.02
C LYS A 168 -17.73 0.95 7.55
N MET A 169 -17.83 -0.20 8.22
CA MET A 169 -16.69 -0.99 8.67
C MET A 169 -16.84 -2.42 8.16
N TRP A 170 -15.72 -3.00 7.76
CA TRP A 170 -15.61 -4.39 7.34
C TRP A 170 -14.43 -5.05 8.02
N TRP A 171 -14.36 -6.34 7.91
CA TRP A 171 -13.14 -7.08 8.21
C TRP A 171 -12.83 -8.08 7.09
N LEU A 172 -11.57 -8.40 6.95
CA LEU A 172 -11.08 -9.47 6.10
C LEU A 172 -10.10 -10.37 6.85
N THR A 173 -9.98 -11.60 6.39
CA THR A 173 -8.87 -12.47 6.75
C THR A 173 -8.06 -12.81 5.51
N ASN A 174 -6.74 -12.80 5.64
CA ASN A 174 -5.82 -13.26 4.62
C ASN A 174 -5.06 -14.46 5.19
N VAL A 175 -5.49 -15.66 4.83
CA VAL A 175 -4.86 -16.92 5.28
C VAL A 175 -4.29 -17.62 4.05
N SER A 176 -2.96 -17.66 3.96
CA SER A 176 -2.25 -18.31 2.85
C SER A 176 -2.70 -17.82 1.46
N GLY A 177 -3.00 -16.53 1.34
CA GLY A 177 -3.45 -15.92 0.08
C GLY A 177 -4.95 -16.08 -0.21
N VAL A 178 -5.71 -16.73 0.68
CA VAL A 178 -7.18 -16.80 0.60
C VAL A 178 -7.76 -15.66 1.45
N VAL A 179 -8.49 -14.75 0.80
CA VAL A 179 -9.11 -13.57 1.44
C VAL A 179 -10.61 -13.80 1.57
N ASN A 180 -11.12 -13.70 2.79
CA ASN A 180 -12.54 -13.69 3.10
C ASN A 180 -12.91 -12.33 3.69
N THR A 181 -14.07 -11.78 3.32
CA THR A 181 -14.59 -10.47 3.77
C THR A 181 -16.02 -10.60 4.29
N GLU A 182 -16.34 -9.86 5.34
CA GLU A 182 -17.70 -9.66 5.87
C GLU A 182 -17.90 -8.22 6.35
#